data_5cc011955e99a682605aaff967ddbdf1
#
_entry.id   5cc011955e99a682605aaff967ddbdf1
#
_cell.length_a   1.000
_cell.length_b   1.000
_cell.length_c   1.000
_cell.angle_alpha   90.00
_cell.angle_beta   90.00
_cell.angle_gamma   90.00
#
_symmetry.space_group_name_H-M   'P 1'
#
loop_
_entity.id
_entity.type
_entity.pdbx_description
1 polymer ?
#
loop_
_entity_poly.entity_id
_entity_poly.type
_entity_poly.pdbx_seq_one_letter_code
_entity_poly.pdbx_strand_id
1 'polypeptide(L)'
;LDRRQRQGRVKKRGSLFRRLLGLVIIAAAAFWVVYYVLPNRQHLDPDWEGLDKPIFVKGQLTGYSASGTGDSMLLPLPFLQEYVDPSIRYEDKSKSVILSTDSSLLYMQEESTAASLNNEPLQLRLAPEVKDKVTYLPVDTLENLYGFEINEDTATGAVLLMTAGESVPLGKVKGEEGGKTKALRTEASVHAPILADMAPGAVVRIWNTDTKDWVYVQLDNGYAGYVQADDITADGMKTVEKQPAAPTRAERSWKGKPVNMFWEAVYERKPNPAKFADLPGVNVVSPTWFSIIDVNGNVRSQADRSYVDWAHNQGMEVWGLLSNSFEPDLTTEALSTYDKRMNTIVQMLKYADLYNLDGINIDFENVYTKDGPNVTQFMRELKPMAQSRNLIVSIDVTPKSKSEMWSLFLDRRALGAVSDFLVVMAYDEHWAASPVAGSVASLPWVKSSMSRIIEEDEVPAEKLILGVPLYTRIWTEATVKGKTKVSSKAVSMNAVKEILAEKKLTPVFDKEAGQNYVEYKEEGVLRKIWIEDKTSLTARVELARSLKLGGVAAWNRSFASPEAWEALKAIIK
;
A
#
# COMPACT_ATOMS: atom_id res chain seq x y z
N LEU A 1 16.22 47.65 -110.47
CA LEU A 1 15.52 46.49 -109.91
C LEU A 1 15.97 46.30 -108.47
N ASP A 2 15.15 46.78 -107.59
CA ASP A 2 15.46 46.99 -106.20
C ASP A 2 14.81 45.89 -105.36
N ARG A 3 15.59 45.29 -104.48
CA ARG A 3 15.09 44.31 -103.44
C ARG A 3 15.41 44.90 -102.10
N ARG A 4 14.46 45.55 -101.43
CA ARG A 4 14.53 45.93 -100.06
C ARG A 4 14.29 44.74 -99.11
N GLN A 5 15.32 44.41 -98.31
CA GLN A 5 15.16 43.44 -97.18
C GLN A 5 14.42 44.10 -96.01
N ARG A 6 13.35 43.47 -95.54
CA ARG A 6 12.71 43.82 -94.26
C ARG A 6 13.41 43.00 -93.15
N GLN A 7 14.14 43.66 -92.26
CA GLN A 7 14.57 43.06 -91.02
C GLN A 7 13.47 43.08 -89.98
N GLY A 8 12.98 41.90 -89.53
CA GLY A 8 12.03 41.73 -88.45
C GLY A 8 12.66 41.94 -87.09
N ARG A 9 12.12 42.86 -86.29
CA ARG A 9 12.49 43.03 -84.90
C ARG A 9 11.96 41.89 -84.03
N VAL A 10 12.83 40.98 -83.54
CA VAL A 10 12.52 39.99 -82.51
C VAL A 10 12.38 40.70 -81.16
N LYS A 11 11.19 40.81 -80.62
CA LYS A 11 10.91 41.38 -79.31
C LYS A 11 11.54 40.49 -78.21
N LYS A 12 12.48 41.02 -77.41
CA LYS A 12 13.06 40.39 -76.21
C LYS A 12 12.01 40.22 -75.08
N ARG A 13 11.09 39.26 -75.19
CA ARG A 13 10.16 38.86 -74.14
C ARG A 13 10.78 38.03 -72.99
N GLY A 14 12.01 37.50 -73.15
CA GLY A 14 12.67 36.61 -72.18
C GLY A 14 13.31 37.33 -70.99
N SER A 15 13.61 38.62 -71.09
CA SER A 15 14.30 39.42 -70.03
C SER A 15 13.40 39.75 -68.85
N LEU A 16 12.13 40.06 -69.14
CA LEU A 16 11.16 40.45 -68.10
C LEU A 16 10.74 39.22 -67.28
N PHE A 17 10.52 38.07 -67.91
CA PHE A 17 10.18 36.81 -67.25
C PHE A 17 11.33 36.31 -66.33
N ARG A 18 12.58 36.39 -66.79
CA ARG A 18 13.74 36.06 -65.96
C ARG A 18 13.93 36.97 -64.77
N ARG A 19 13.62 38.27 -64.88
CA ARG A 19 13.63 39.21 -63.76
C ARG A 19 12.53 38.96 -62.77
N LEU A 20 11.30 38.67 -63.23
CA LEU A 20 10.16 38.27 -62.38
C LEU A 20 10.43 36.96 -61.64
N LEU A 21 10.95 35.94 -62.32
CA LEU A 21 11.33 34.67 -61.73
C LEU A 21 12.42 34.86 -60.66
N GLY A 22 13.43 35.71 -60.94
CA GLY A 22 14.46 36.07 -59.95
C GLY A 22 13.88 36.77 -58.71
N LEU A 23 12.92 37.68 -58.88
CA LEU A 23 12.21 38.33 -57.77
C LEU A 23 11.37 37.38 -56.95
N VAL A 24 10.70 36.42 -57.59
CA VAL A 24 9.93 35.36 -56.90
C VAL A 24 10.85 34.43 -56.12
N ILE A 25 12.01 34.05 -56.68
CA ILE A 25 13.00 33.26 -55.95
C ILE A 25 13.59 34.01 -54.76
N ILE A 26 13.92 35.31 -54.92
CA ILE A 26 14.40 36.14 -53.82
C ILE A 26 13.32 36.33 -52.76
N ALA A 27 12.06 36.56 -53.16
CA ALA A 27 10.94 36.66 -52.23
C ALA A 27 10.66 35.34 -51.50
N ALA A 28 10.73 34.19 -52.22
CA ALA A 28 10.62 32.87 -51.62
C ALA A 28 11.79 32.57 -50.69
N ALA A 29 13.02 32.92 -51.05
CA ALA A 29 14.19 32.76 -50.18
C ALA A 29 14.11 33.71 -48.95
N ALA A 30 13.68 34.95 -49.13
CA ALA A 30 13.44 35.87 -48.02
C ALA A 30 12.31 35.39 -47.11
N PHE A 31 11.21 34.87 -47.69
CA PHE A 31 10.12 34.26 -46.93
C PHE A 31 10.64 33.04 -46.16
N TRP A 32 11.43 32.18 -46.80
CA TRP A 32 12.03 30.99 -46.18
C TRP A 32 12.94 31.38 -45.02
N VAL A 33 13.81 32.41 -45.19
CA VAL A 33 14.66 32.94 -44.10
C VAL A 33 13.82 33.53 -42.98
N VAL A 34 12.80 34.33 -43.29
CA VAL A 34 11.87 34.87 -42.27
C VAL A 34 11.14 33.76 -41.54
N TYR A 35 10.66 32.77 -42.25
CA TYR A 35 9.86 31.69 -41.68
C TYR A 35 10.70 30.66 -40.91
N TYR A 36 11.93 30.32 -41.35
CA TYR A 36 12.73 29.26 -40.76
C TYR A 36 13.90 29.75 -39.91
N VAL A 37 14.38 31.00 -40.07
CA VAL A 37 15.56 31.51 -39.38
C VAL A 37 15.20 32.48 -38.26
N LEU A 38 14.16 33.30 -38.42
CA LEU A 38 13.80 34.27 -37.39
C LEU A 38 12.97 33.63 -36.28
N PRO A 39 13.37 33.85 -35.00
CA PRO A 39 12.61 33.33 -33.87
C PRO A 39 11.24 34.04 -33.74
N ASN A 40 10.26 33.29 -33.28
CA ASN A 40 8.96 33.86 -32.92
C ASN A 40 9.13 34.83 -31.74
N ARG A 41 8.44 35.98 -31.81
CA ARG A 41 8.43 37.02 -30.77
C ARG A 41 7.04 37.22 -30.15
N GLN A 42 6.08 36.39 -30.52
CA GLN A 42 4.75 36.49 -29.97
C GLN A 42 4.77 35.98 -28.51
N HIS A 43 4.22 36.77 -27.61
CA HIS A 43 4.00 36.37 -26.22
C HIS A 43 2.59 35.80 -26.09
N LEU A 44 2.47 34.75 -25.30
CA LEU A 44 1.22 34.15 -24.89
C LEU A 44 1.21 34.05 -23.37
N ASP A 45 0.10 34.36 -22.76
CA ASP A 45 -0.13 34.04 -21.37
C ASP A 45 -0.28 32.50 -21.23
N PRO A 46 0.23 31.90 -20.17
CA PRO A 46 0.02 30.47 -19.93
C PRO A 46 -1.46 30.18 -19.77
N ASP A 47 -1.91 29.10 -20.41
CA ASP A 47 -3.27 28.59 -20.21
C ASP A 47 -3.30 27.72 -18.96
N TRP A 48 -3.90 28.23 -17.91
CA TRP A 48 -4.12 27.52 -16.65
C TRP A 48 -5.58 27.10 -16.48
N GLU A 49 -6.29 26.90 -17.60
CA GLU A 49 -7.67 26.39 -17.63
C GLU A 49 -8.65 27.23 -16.78
N GLY A 50 -8.35 28.52 -16.60
CA GLY A 50 -9.16 29.44 -15.81
C GLY A 50 -9.06 29.25 -14.29
N LEU A 51 -8.04 28.53 -13.79
CA LEU A 51 -7.77 28.34 -12.37
C LEU A 51 -7.19 29.59 -11.75
N ASP A 52 -7.78 30.08 -10.66
CA ASP A 52 -7.29 31.26 -9.95
C ASP A 52 -5.98 31.02 -9.20
N LYS A 53 -5.83 29.82 -8.62
CA LYS A 53 -4.63 29.38 -7.87
C LYS A 53 -4.20 28.00 -8.32
N PRO A 54 -3.65 27.89 -9.57
CA PRO A 54 -3.28 26.60 -10.15
C PRO A 54 -2.19 25.90 -9.34
N ILE A 55 -2.40 24.61 -9.06
CA ILE A 55 -1.43 23.78 -8.35
C ILE A 55 -0.56 23.04 -9.35
N PHE A 56 0.76 23.11 -9.15
CA PHE A 56 1.76 22.42 -9.96
C PHE A 56 2.50 21.37 -9.14
N VAL A 57 2.69 20.20 -9.74
CA VAL A 57 3.54 19.12 -9.22
C VAL A 57 4.53 18.73 -10.31
N LYS A 58 5.82 18.73 -10.00
CA LYS A 58 6.91 18.38 -10.94
C LYS A 58 6.83 19.14 -12.27
N GLY A 59 6.52 20.42 -12.20
CA GLY A 59 6.44 21.30 -13.38
C GLY A 59 5.17 21.12 -14.23
N GLN A 60 4.23 20.27 -13.83
CA GLN A 60 2.98 20.01 -14.54
C GLN A 60 1.79 20.63 -13.81
N LEU A 61 0.89 21.24 -14.57
CA LEU A 61 -0.41 21.69 -14.08
C LEU A 61 -1.27 20.48 -13.69
N THR A 62 -1.86 20.51 -12.50
CA THR A 62 -2.64 19.36 -11.97
C THR A 62 -4.13 19.42 -12.28
N GLY A 63 -4.63 20.57 -12.80
CA GLY A 63 -6.07 20.80 -12.99
C GLY A 63 -6.82 21.15 -11.70
N TYR A 64 -6.13 21.30 -10.57
CA TYR A 64 -6.70 21.69 -9.28
C TYR A 64 -6.29 23.12 -8.90
N SER A 65 -7.17 23.79 -8.13
CA SER A 65 -6.92 25.12 -7.58
C SER A 65 -6.85 25.09 -6.05
N ALA A 66 -5.85 25.73 -5.48
CA ALA A 66 -5.79 26.00 -4.03
C ALA A 66 -6.80 27.10 -3.65
N SER A 67 -7.04 27.28 -2.36
CA SER A 67 -7.86 28.36 -1.80
C SER A 67 -7.13 29.08 -0.68
N GLY A 68 -7.38 30.35 -0.47
CA GLY A 68 -6.64 31.15 0.52
C GLY A 68 -5.23 31.52 0.08
N THR A 69 -4.42 32.16 0.92
CA THR A 69 -3.05 32.60 0.64
C THR A 69 -2.16 32.45 1.87
N GLY A 70 -0.89 32.11 1.65
CA GLY A 70 0.09 31.97 2.74
C GLY A 70 -0.44 31.07 3.84
N ASP A 71 -0.46 31.57 5.05
CA ASP A 71 -0.92 30.85 6.24
C ASP A 71 -2.41 30.48 6.25
N SER A 72 -3.22 31.02 5.33
CA SER A 72 -4.64 30.68 5.16
C SER A 72 -4.89 29.77 3.96
N MET A 73 -3.84 29.19 3.39
CA MET A 73 -3.96 28.32 2.23
C MET A 73 -4.58 26.97 2.59
N LEU A 74 -5.48 26.53 1.71
CA LEU A 74 -6.15 25.24 1.77
C LEU A 74 -5.97 24.51 0.46
N LEU A 75 -5.79 23.18 0.51
CA LEU A 75 -5.71 22.29 -0.66
C LEU A 75 -6.97 21.44 -0.80
N PRO A 76 -7.47 21.22 -2.03
CA PRO A 76 -8.65 20.40 -2.23
C PRO A 76 -8.34 18.91 -1.96
N LEU A 77 -9.24 18.24 -1.25
CA LEU A 77 -9.10 16.82 -0.90
C LEU A 77 -8.86 15.91 -2.12
N PRO A 78 -9.54 16.07 -3.27
CA PRO A 78 -9.24 15.24 -4.45
C PRO A 78 -7.80 15.39 -4.96
N PHE A 79 -7.23 16.60 -4.90
CA PHE A 79 -5.82 16.81 -5.23
C PHE A 79 -4.89 16.04 -4.28
N LEU A 80 -5.16 16.10 -2.98
CA LEU A 80 -4.36 15.40 -1.97
C LEU A 80 -4.44 13.88 -2.16
N GLN A 81 -5.61 13.35 -2.49
CA GLN A 81 -5.79 11.92 -2.76
C GLN A 81 -5.07 11.45 -4.04
N GLU A 82 -4.96 12.31 -5.04
CA GLU A 82 -4.32 11.96 -6.32
C GLU A 82 -2.79 12.14 -6.28
N TYR A 83 -2.29 13.22 -5.66
CA TYR A 83 -0.89 13.62 -5.76
C TYR A 83 -0.07 13.46 -4.48
N VAL A 84 -0.71 13.29 -3.32
CA VAL A 84 -0.02 13.20 -2.03
C VAL A 84 -0.21 11.83 -1.40
N ASP A 85 -1.45 11.43 -1.12
CA ASP A 85 -1.76 10.17 -0.43
C ASP A 85 -3.14 9.64 -0.82
N PRO A 86 -3.22 8.61 -1.67
CA PRO A 86 -4.48 8.00 -2.09
C PRO A 86 -5.24 7.31 -0.96
N SER A 87 -4.62 7.13 0.20
CA SER A 87 -5.25 6.50 1.35
C SER A 87 -6.06 7.46 2.22
N ILE A 88 -5.98 8.78 1.99
CA ILE A 88 -6.78 9.76 2.70
C ILE A 88 -8.26 9.42 2.58
N ARG A 89 -8.91 9.23 3.73
CA ARG A 89 -10.31 8.80 3.78
C ARG A 89 -11.22 9.97 4.15
N TYR A 90 -12.29 10.12 3.36
CA TYR A 90 -13.42 10.98 3.71
C TYR A 90 -14.59 10.14 4.19
N GLU A 91 -15.20 10.51 5.30
CA GLU A 91 -16.41 9.89 5.84
C GLU A 91 -17.59 10.84 5.73
N ASP A 92 -18.49 10.57 4.79
CA ASP A 92 -19.62 11.44 4.47
C ASP A 92 -20.62 11.60 5.64
N LYS A 93 -20.81 10.56 6.44
CA LYS A 93 -21.73 10.59 7.61
C LYS A 93 -21.27 11.52 8.72
N SER A 94 -19.98 11.53 9.01
CA SER A 94 -19.37 12.36 10.06
C SER A 94 -18.79 13.67 9.52
N LYS A 95 -18.79 13.86 8.19
CA LYS A 95 -18.14 15.00 7.51
C LYS A 95 -16.70 15.16 7.97
N SER A 96 -15.96 14.07 8.00
CA SER A 96 -14.61 14.05 8.53
C SER A 96 -13.59 13.51 7.52
N VAL A 97 -12.35 13.94 7.68
CA VAL A 97 -11.20 13.49 6.92
C VAL A 97 -10.21 12.81 7.86
N ILE A 98 -9.76 11.63 7.46
CA ILE A 98 -8.84 10.80 8.22
C ILE A 98 -7.59 10.60 7.38
N LEU A 99 -6.44 11.00 7.93
CA LEU A 99 -5.14 10.87 7.30
C LEU A 99 -4.27 9.98 8.20
N SER A 100 -3.66 8.96 7.61
CA SER A 100 -2.82 8.02 8.34
C SER A 100 -1.48 7.84 7.64
N THR A 101 -0.40 8.04 8.38
CA THR A 101 0.97 7.73 7.98
C THR A 101 1.50 6.59 8.85
N ASP A 102 2.73 6.16 8.65
CA ASP A 102 3.34 5.11 9.48
C ASP A 102 3.38 5.47 10.98
N SER A 103 3.43 6.76 11.32
CA SER A 103 3.61 7.23 12.70
C SER A 103 2.51 8.13 13.23
N SER A 104 1.57 8.54 12.39
CA SER A 104 0.57 9.55 12.74
C SER A 104 -0.80 9.22 12.19
N LEU A 105 -1.81 9.43 13.03
CA LEU A 105 -3.21 9.37 12.70
C LEU A 105 -3.84 10.72 12.98
N LEU A 106 -4.21 11.46 11.95
CA LEU A 106 -4.85 12.76 12.04
C LEU A 106 -6.33 12.63 11.66
N TYR A 107 -7.20 13.08 12.53
CA TYR A 107 -8.64 13.20 12.32
C TYR A 107 -9.05 14.66 12.33
N MET A 108 -9.77 15.10 11.32
CA MET A 108 -10.31 16.44 11.19
C MET A 108 -11.78 16.36 10.77
N GLN A 109 -12.56 17.37 11.17
CA GLN A 109 -13.97 17.49 10.78
C GLN A 109 -14.18 18.81 10.03
N GLU A 110 -15.05 18.79 9.02
CA GLU A 110 -15.44 20.00 8.30
C GLU A 110 -15.95 21.08 9.24
N GLU A 111 -15.61 22.33 8.93
CA GLU A 111 -16.02 23.52 9.67
C GLU A 111 -15.63 23.53 11.15
N SER A 112 -14.70 22.65 11.57
CA SER A 112 -14.23 22.54 12.94
C SER A 112 -12.71 22.71 13.02
N THR A 113 -12.25 23.53 13.95
CA THR A 113 -10.83 23.61 14.32
C THR A 113 -10.44 22.58 15.38
N ALA A 114 -11.41 21.87 15.95
CA ALA A 114 -11.12 20.74 16.83
C ALA A 114 -10.75 19.51 15.98
N ALA A 115 -9.59 18.95 16.24
CA ALA A 115 -9.04 17.78 15.57
C ALA A 115 -8.43 16.83 16.59
N SER A 116 -7.92 15.67 16.14
CA SER A 116 -7.08 14.83 16.97
C SER A 116 -5.88 14.30 16.20
N LEU A 117 -4.73 14.23 16.87
CA LEU A 117 -3.53 13.59 16.38
C LEU A 117 -3.18 12.42 17.30
N ASN A 118 -3.15 11.20 16.76
CA ASN A 118 -2.94 9.97 17.54
C ASN A 118 -3.90 9.84 18.74
N ASN A 119 -5.15 10.23 18.52
CA ASN A 119 -6.22 10.27 19.52
C ASN A 119 -6.00 11.28 20.67
N GLU A 120 -5.02 12.17 20.56
CA GLU A 120 -4.85 13.30 21.48
C GLU A 120 -5.48 14.55 20.86
N PRO A 121 -6.15 15.40 21.66
CA PRO A 121 -6.78 16.62 21.14
C PRO A 121 -5.77 17.54 20.44
N LEU A 122 -6.12 18.01 19.26
CA LEU A 122 -5.34 18.97 18.47
C LEU A 122 -6.23 20.16 18.09
N GLN A 123 -5.72 21.37 18.28
CA GLN A 123 -6.37 22.58 17.81
C GLN A 123 -5.76 23.00 16.49
N LEU A 124 -6.53 22.94 15.41
CA LEU A 124 -6.13 23.46 14.11
C LEU A 124 -6.15 24.99 14.11
N ARG A 125 -5.27 25.58 13.32
CA ARG A 125 -5.29 27.02 13.06
C ARG A 125 -6.45 27.42 12.16
N LEU A 126 -6.75 26.59 11.16
CA LEU A 126 -7.87 26.73 10.22
C LEU A 126 -8.70 25.45 10.22
N ALA A 127 -10.01 25.61 10.12
CA ALA A 127 -10.90 24.48 9.89
C ALA A 127 -10.83 23.98 8.44
N PRO A 128 -11.03 22.68 8.18
CA PRO A 128 -11.37 22.21 6.84
C PRO A 128 -12.64 22.90 6.34
N GLU A 129 -12.66 23.37 5.09
CA GLU A 129 -13.77 24.11 4.49
C GLU A 129 -14.37 23.35 3.32
N VAL A 130 -15.67 23.56 3.06
CA VAL A 130 -16.35 23.05 1.86
C VAL A 130 -16.62 24.18 0.89
N LYS A 131 -16.07 24.09 -0.32
CA LYS A 131 -16.31 25.05 -1.42
C LYS A 131 -16.75 24.26 -2.66
N ASP A 132 -17.86 24.65 -3.26
CA ASP A 132 -18.41 23.98 -4.46
C ASP A 132 -18.50 22.45 -4.34
N LYS A 133 -18.88 21.95 -3.14
CA LYS A 133 -18.96 20.52 -2.78
C LYS A 133 -17.60 19.80 -2.71
N VAL A 134 -16.51 20.52 -2.69
CA VAL A 134 -15.16 19.99 -2.50
C VAL A 134 -14.68 20.40 -1.11
N THR A 135 -14.18 19.43 -0.35
CA THR A 135 -13.56 19.66 0.95
C THR A 135 -12.12 20.12 0.73
N TYR A 136 -11.72 21.19 1.41
CA TYR A 136 -10.38 21.77 1.40
C TYR A 136 -9.75 21.63 2.78
N LEU A 137 -8.49 21.25 2.83
CA LEU A 137 -7.73 21.00 4.07
C LEU A 137 -6.61 22.03 4.25
N PRO A 138 -6.32 22.45 5.52
CA PRO A 138 -5.30 23.45 5.82
C PRO A 138 -3.88 22.94 5.54
N VAL A 139 -3.11 23.73 4.79
CA VAL A 139 -1.76 23.42 4.32
C VAL A 139 -0.78 23.22 5.48
N ASP A 140 -0.79 24.10 6.48
CA ASP A 140 0.15 24.05 7.61
C ASP A 140 0.11 22.71 8.35
N THR A 141 -1.07 22.15 8.53
CA THR A 141 -1.28 20.85 9.16
C THR A 141 -0.77 19.71 8.26
N LEU A 142 -0.99 19.82 6.95
CA LEU A 142 -0.56 18.82 5.97
C LEU A 142 0.96 18.82 5.75
N GLU A 143 1.60 20.00 5.71
CA GLU A 143 3.06 20.12 5.64
C GLU A 143 3.73 19.43 6.83
N ASN A 144 3.19 19.62 8.03
CA ASN A 144 3.69 18.94 9.23
C ASN A 144 3.51 17.41 9.17
N LEU A 145 2.42 16.92 8.54
CA LEU A 145 2.13 15.50 8.46
C LEU A 145 2.92 14.79 7.37
N TYR A 146 2.99 15.38 6.18
CA TYR A 146 3.58 14.74 4.99
C TYR A 146 4.97 15.27 4.62
N GLY A 147 5.37 16.43 5.16
CA GLY A 147 6.69 17.02 4.91
C GLY A 147 6.88 17.56 3.48
N PHE A 148 5.80 17.84 2.76
CA PHE A 148 5.93 18.54 1.49
C PHE A 148 6.22 20.04 1.71
N GLU A 149 6.76 20.70 0.71
CA GLU A 149 6.91 22.14 0.68
C GLU A 149 6.01 22.77 -0.36
N ILE A 150 5.42 23.91 -0.02
CA ILE A 150 4.67 24.75 -0.96
C ILE A 150 5.39 26.07 -1.19
N ASN A 151 5.46 26.47 -2.46
CA ASN A 151 5.87 27.82 -2.87
C ASN A 151 4.70 28.48 -3.61
N GLU A 152 4.18 29.58 -3.06
CA GLU A 152 3.13 30.39 -3.65
C GLU A 152 3.72 31.64 -4.29
N ASP A 153 3.39 31.93 -5.53
CA ASP A 153 3.62 33.24 -6.15
C ASP A 153 2.34 34.06 -6.04
N THR A 154 2.38 35.14 -5.26
CA THR A 154 1.20 35.97 -4.99
C THR A 154 0.76 36.83 -6.18
N ALA A 155 1.65 37.04 -7.16
CA ALA A 155 1.32 37.83 -8.35
C ALA A 155 0.53 37.04 -9.38
N THR A 156 0.86 35.77 -9.55
CA THR A 156 0.22 34.87 -10.51
C THR A 156 -0.80 33.94 -9.87
N GLY A 157 -0.75 33.76 -8.55
CA GLY A 157 -1.53 32.77 -7.81
C GLY A 157 -1.00 31.34 -7.92
N ALA A 158 0.09 31.08 -8.64
CA ALA A 158 0.64 29.74 -8.83
C ALA A 158 1.12 29.14 -7.51
N VAL A 159 0.80 27.88 -7.29
CA VAL A 159 1.15 27.08 -6.11
C VAL A 159 1.98 25.89 -6.57
N LEU A 160 3.26 25.84 -6.20
CA LEU A 160 4.19 24.78 -6.56
C LEU A 160 4.40 23.86 -5.37
N LEU A 161 4.05 22.59 -5.50
CA LEU A 161 4.21 21.58 -4.45
C LEU A 161 5.39 20.66 -4.79
N MET A 162 6.27 20.45 -3.80
CA MET A 162 7.34 19.46 -3.82
C MET A 162 7.16 18.49 -2.66
N THR A 163 7.22 17.19 -2.94
CA THR A 163 7.01 16.14 -1.93
C THR A 163 8.26 15.88 -1.08
N ALA A 164 8.09 15.34 0.11
CA ALA A 164 9.19 14.99 1.01
C ALA A 164 10.22 14.06 0.33
N GLY A 165 11.49 14.44 0.40
CA GLY A 165 12.60 13.75 -0.24
C GLY A 165 12.75 13.99 -1.74
N GLU A 166 11.90 14.80 -2.34
CA GLU A 166 12.03 15.19 -3.74
C GLU A 166 13.23 16.13 -3.92
N SER A 167 13.98 15.90 -4.99
CA SER A 167 15.11 16.74 -5.38
C SER A 167 14.97 17.18 -6.83
N VAL A 168 15.12 18.46 -7.09
CA VAL A 168 15.06 19.04 -8.44
C VAL A 168 16.35 19.83 -8.72
N PRO A 169 17.01 19.62 -9.89
CA PRO A 169 18.13 20.46 -10.31
C PRO A 169 17.68 21.91 -10.52
N LEU A 170 18.49 22.84 -10.04
CA LEU A 170 18.31 24.25 -10.30
C LEU A 170 19.21 24.69 -11.45
N GLY A 171 18.71 25.60 -12.25
CA GLY A 171 19.45 26.30 -13.27
C GLY A 171 19.36 27.81 -13.09
N LYS A 172 20.38 28.51 -13.57
CA LYS A 172 20.43 29.97 -13.60
C LYS A 172 20.53 30.45 -15.02
N VAL A 173 19.69 31.40 -15.38
CA VAL A 173 19.69 32.03 -16.72
C VAL A 173 20.98 32.77 -16.95
N LYS A 174 21.68 32.44 -18.05
CA LYS A 174 22.97 33.06 -18.43
C LYS A 174 22.81 34.50 -18.88
N GLY A 175 23.79 35.33 -18.57
CA GLY A 175 23.93 36.71 -19.00
C GLY A 175 24.47 37.59 -17.88
N GLU A 176 24.82 38.85 -18.24
CA GLU A 176 25.19 39.88 -17.28
C GLU A 176 23.95 40.58 -16.75
N GLU A 177 23.99 41.06 -15.52
CA GLU A 177 22.91 41.82 -14.91
C GLU A 177 22.49 43.01 -15.78
N GLY A 178 21.18 43.13 -16.06
CA GLY A 178 20.66 44.13 -17.00
C GLY A 178 20.86 43.79 -18.49
N GLY A 179 21.41 42.62 -18.82
CA GLY A 179 21.58 42.11 -20.19
C GLY A 179 20.27 41.65 -20.84
N LYS A 180 20.40 41.07 -22.03
CA LYS A 180 19.24 40.56 -22.78
C LYS A 180 18.59 39.38 -22.07
N THR A 181 17.26 39.40 -22.00
CA THR A 181 16.44 38.29 -21.49
C THR A 181 16.54 37.06 -22.39
N LYS A 182 16.24 35.90 -21.82
CA LYS A 182 16.09 34.60 -22.50
C LYS A 182 14.65 34.19 -22.55
N ALA A 183 14.19 33.68 -23.70
CA ALA A 183 12.80 33.34 -23.92
C ALA A 183 12.49 31.97 -23.34
N LEU A 184 11.50 31.88 -22.43
CA LEU A 184 10.81 30.68 -22.05
C LEU A 184 9.68 30.41 -23.06
N ARG A 185 9.64 29.24 -23.72
CA ARG A 185 8.75 28.97 -24.84
C ARG A 185 7.79 27.83 -24.55
N THR A 186 6.67 27.83 -25.27
CA THR A 186 5.66 26.77 -25.16
C THR A 186 6.15 25.39 -25.62
N GLU A 187 7.10 25.37 -26.57
CA GLU A 187 7.66 24.13 -27.15
C GLU A 187 9.17 24.27 -27.36
N ALA A 188 9.86 23.13 -27.53
CA ALA A 188 11.30 23.05 -27.79
C ALA A 188 11.67 23.57 -29.21
N SER A 189 11.32 24.80 -29.53
CA SER A 189 11.53 25.45 -30.84
C SER A 189 11.66 26.95 -30.71
N VAL A 190 12.59 27.55 -31.47
CA VAL A 190 12.69 29.03 -31.60
C VAL A 190 11.46 29.67 -32.25
N HIS A 191 10.63 28.86 -32.92
CA HIS A 191 9.39 29.29 -33.58
C HIS A 191 8.16 29.19 -32.68
N ALA A 192 8.30 28.55 -31.53
CA ALA A 192 7.21 28.49 -30.53
C ALA A 192 7.01 29.86 -29.87
N PRO A 193 5.76 30.20 -29.49
CA PRO A 193 5.47 31.41 -28.74
C PRO A 193 6.26 31.49 -27.41
N ILE A 194 6.44 32.71 -26.93
CA ILE A 194 7.14 33.03 -25.69
C ILE A 194 6.12 33.08 -24.56
N LEU A 195 6.37 32.34 -23.46
CA LEU A 195 5.58 32.41 -22.22
C LEU A 195 6.12 33.51 -21.29
N ALA A 196 7.46 33.65 -21.22
CA ALA A 196 8.10 34.64 -20.38
C ALA A 196 9.47 35.03 -20.93
N ASP A 197 9.85 36.28 -20.66
CA ASP A 197 11.22 36.79 -20.85
C ASP A 197 11.98 36.66 -19.52
N MET A 198 12.88 35.68 -19.42
CA MET A 198 13.67 35.42 -18.22
C MET A 198 14.89 36.35 -18.15
N ALA A 199 14.99 37.09 -17.07
CA ALA A 199 16.16 37.95 -16.84
C ALA A 199 17.44 37.12 -16.57
N PRO A 200 18.63 37.62 -16.95
CA PRO A 200 19.89 37.02 -16.52
C PRO A 200 19.92 36.84 -14.99
N GLY A 201 20.35 35.68 -14.53
CA GLY A 201 20.41 35.37 -13.11
C GLY A 201 19.11 34.78 -12.53
N ALA A 202 18.00 34.78 -13.28
CA ALA A 202 16.77 34.11 -12.81
C ALA A 202 17.01 32.62 -12.56
N VAL A 203 16.50 32.12 -11.43
CA VAL A 203 16.59 30.70 -11.05
C VAL A 203 15.38 29.96 -11.61
N VAL A 204 15.63 28.79 -12.14
CA VAL A 204 14.60 27.89 -12.68
C VAL A 204 14.76 26.48 -12.11
N ARG A 205 13.65 25.76 -11.92
CA ARG A 205 13.67 24.31 -11.67
C ARG A 205 13.76 23.59 -13.01
N ILE A 206 14.66 22.61 -13.13
CA ILE A 206 14.85 21.83 -14.36
C ILE A 206 14.12 20.50 -14.18
N TRP A 207 13.07 20.26 -14.97
CA TRP A 207 12.25 19.05 -14.85
C TRP A 207 12.58 17.97 -15.90
N ASN A 208 13.02 18.39 -17.09
CA ASN A 208 13.35 17.46 -18.17
C ASN A 208 14.50 17.97 -19.02
N THR A 209 15.41 17.05 -19.38
CA THR A 209 16.59 17.29 -20.23
C THR A 209 16.63 16.33 -21.42
N ASP A 210 15.48 15.83 -21.89
CA ASP A 210 15.38 14.76 -22.90
C ASP A 210 15.93 15.17 -24.28
N THR A 211 16.07 16.45 -24.54
CA THR A 211 16.68 16.92 -25.79
C THR A 211 18.01 17.60 -25.50
N LYS A 212 18.98 17.40 -26.39
CA LYS A 212 20.33 17.98 -26.22
C LYS A 212 20.33 19.51 -26.25
N ASP A 213 19.40 20.12 -26.99
CA ASP A 213 19.42 21.55 -27.29
C ASP A 213 18.40 22.35 -26.46
N TRP A 214 17.44 21.67 -25.81
CA TRP A 214 16.37 22.28 -25.05
C TRP A 214 16.15 21.59 -23.70
N VAL A 215 15.84 22.38 -22.68
CA VAL A 215 15.47 21.89 -21.35
C VAL A 215 14.09 22.42 -20.95
N TYR A 216 13.28 21.57 -20.33
CA TYR A 216 11.99 21.98 -19.76
C TYR A 216 12.20 22.49 -18.35
N VAL A 217 11.82 23.73 -18.11
CA VAL A 217 12.08 24.43 -16.84
C VAL A 217 10.81 25.09 -16.31
N GLN A 218 10.81 25.38 -15.02
CA GLN A 218 9.74 26.12 -14.36
C GLN A 218 10.30 27.25 -13.50
N LEU A 219 9.70 28.42 -13.62
CA LEU A 219 9.90 29.57 -12.76
C LEU A 219 9.07 29.47 -11.47
N ASP A 220 9.45 30.23 -10.44
CA ASP A 220 8.68 30.29 -9.17
C ASP A 220 7.27 30.83 -9.33
N ASN A 221 7.03 31.66 -10.37
CA ASN A 221 5.70 32.18 -10.71
C ASN A 221 4.78 31.17 -11.43
N GLY A 222 5.17 29.91 -11.52
CA GLY A 222 4.39 28.84 -12.14
C GLY A 222 4.60 28.67 -13.65
N TYR A 223 5.21 29.64 -14.34
CA TYR A 223 5.46 29.55 -15.77
C TYR A 223 6.43 28.41 -16.05
N ALA A 224 5.98 27.44 -16.84
CA ALA A 224 6.76 26.26 -17.21
C ALA A 224 6.82 26.12 -18.73
N GLY A 225 8.00 25.81 -19.27
CA GLY A 225 8.21 25.71 -20.70
C GLY A 225 9.65 25.35 -21.05
N TYR A 226 9.99 25.56 -22.31
CA TYR A 226 11.29 25.19 -22.87
C TYR A 226 12.21 26.40 -23.01
N VAL A 227 13.47 26.20 -22.66
CA VAL A 227 14.58 27.16 -22.89
C VAL A 227 15.74 26.43 -23.56
N GLN A 228 16.55 27.15 -24.37
CA GLN A 228 17.75 26.54 -24.94
C GLN A 228 18.72 26.12 -23.84
N ALA A 229 19.26 24.91 -23.92
CA ALA A 229 20.16 24.36 -22.91
C ALA A 229 21.40 25.23 -22.70
N ASP A 230 21.88 25.86 -23.78
CA ASP A 230 23.02 26.80 -23.74
C ASP A 230 22.72 28.08 -22.97
N ASP A 231 21.46 28.43 -22.73
CA ASP A 231 21.04 29.62 -22.01
C ASP A 231 20.96 29.41 -20.48
N ILE A 232 21.17 28.19 -20.00
CA ILE A 232 21.13 27.83 -18.59
C ILE A 232 22.50 27.36 -18.11
N THR A 233 22.86 27.71 -16.88
CA THR A 233 23.97 27.08 -16.11
C THR A 233 23.40 26.35 -14.92
N ALA A 234 24.00 25.22 -14.56
CA ALA A 234 23.63 24.52 -13.32
C ALA A 234 23.85 25.42 -12.09
N ASP A 235 22.89 25.45 -11.18
CA ASP A 235 22.90 26.26 -9.94
C ASP A 235 22.61 25.39 -8.68
N GLY A 236 22.98 24.12 -8.71
CA GLY A 236 22.80 23.20 -7.59
C GLY A 236 21.51 22.40 -7.66
N MET A 237 20.99 22.04 -6.48
CA MET A 237 19.79 21.24 -6.29
C MET A 237 18.92 21.88 -5.22
N LYS A 238 17.60 21.91 -5.43
CA LYS A 238 16.64 22.10 -4.34
C LYS A 238 16.16 20.72 -3.89
N THR A 239 16.27 20.44 -2.59
CA THR A 239 15.83 19.17 -1.99
C THR A 239 14.88 19.48 -0.83
N VAL A 240 13.71 18.87 -0.86
CA VAL A 240 12.80 18.86 0.30
C VAL A 240 13.24 17.76 1.25
N GLU A 241 13.45 18.10 2.51
CA GLU A 241 13.91 17.14 3.50
C GLU A 241 12.88 16.01 3.67
N LYS A 242 13.39 14.79 3.84
CA LYS A 242 12.50 13.68 4.20
C LYS A 242 12.00 13.90 5.63
N GLN A 243 10.73 13.57 5.87
CA GLN A 243 10.24 13.45 7.23
C GLN A 243 11.15 12.51 8.02
N PRO A 244 11.44 12.83 9.30
CA PRO A 244 12.15 11.89 10.16
C PRO A 244 11.45 10.53 10.11
N ALA A 245 12.24 9.47 9.97
CA ALA A 245 11.69 8.13 10.06
C ALA A 245 10.95 7.98 11.39
N ALA A 246 9.83 7.25 11.38
CA ALA A 246 9.13 6.92 12.61
C ALA A 246 10.12 6.38 13.66
N PRO A 247 9.92 6.66 14.95
CA PRO A 247 10.84 6.22 15.99
C PRO A 247 11.18 4.75 15.82
N THR A 248 12.46 4.43 15.84
CA THR A 248 12.92 3.03 15.73
C THR A 248 12.33 2.27 16.91
N ARG A 249 11.59 1.20 16.62
CA ARG A 249 11.06 0.32 17.67
C ARG A 249 12.21 -0.27 18.48
N ALA A 250 11.93 -0.56 19.76
CA ALA A 250 12.86 -1.32 20.59
C ALA A 250 13.21 -2.66 19.92
N GLU A 251 14.43 -3.09 20.11
CA GLU A 251 14.91 -4.34 19.53
C GLU A 251 14.13 -5.53 20.09
N ARG A 252 13.60 -6.37 19.19
CA ARG A 252 12.86 -7.58 19.58
C ARG A 252 13.81 -8.69 20.02
N SER A 253 13.36 -9.52 20.95
CA SER A 253 14.14 -10.67 21.45
C SER A 253 14.53 -11.68 20.34
N TRP A 254 13.74 -11.69 19.24
CA TRP A 254 13.93 -12.55 18.08
C TRP A 254 14.50 -11.84 16.85
N LYS A 255 14.96 -10.57 16.98
CA LYS A 255 15.52 -9.78 15.87
C LYS A 255 16.53 -10.57 15.04
N GLY A 256 16.39 -10.51 13.73
CA GLY A 256 17.23 -11.26 12.78
C GLY A 256 16.88 -12.75 12.67
N LYS A 257 15.85 -13.22 13.37
CA LYS A 257 15.31 -14.58 13.24
C LYS A 257 13.89 -14.50 12.71
N PRO A 258 13.43 -15.50 11.92
CA PRO A 258 12.03 -15.61 11.55
C PRO A 258 11.11 -15.81 12.75
N VAL A 259 9.86 -15.38 12.60
CA VAL A 259 8.80 -15.64 13.58
C VAL A 259 8.45 -17.13 13.57
N ASN A 260 8.38 -17.74 14.75
CA ASN A 260 7.83 -19.08 14.97
C ASN A 260 6.71 -18.96 15.98
N MET A 261 5.50 -18.79 15.48
CA MET A 261 4.30 -18.48 16.27
C MET A 261 3.39 -19.70 16.38
N PHE A 262 2.59 -19.72 17.44
CA PHE A 262 1.37 -20.53 17.45
C PHE A 262 0.18 -19.73 17.97
N TRP A 263 -1.02 -20.10 17.52
CA TRP A 263 -2.25 -19.62 18.13
C TRP A 263 -2.63 -20.51 19.31
N GLU A 264 -2.95 -19.88 20.42
CA GLU A 264 -3.57 -20.53 21.57
C GLU A 264 -5.07 -20.29 21.52
N ALA A 265 -5.83 -21.32 21.16
CA ALA A 265 -7.27 -21.24 21.13
C ALA A 265 -7.83 -21.22 22.57
N VAL A 266 -8.43 -20.10 22.96
CA VAL A 266 -9.02 -19.90 24.28
C VAL A 266 -10.54 -19.90 24.16
N TYR A 267 -11.15 -20.90 24.77
CA TYR A 267 -12.61 -21.03 24.86
C TYR A 267 -13.08 -20.74 26.29
N GLU A 268 -13.94 -21.58 26.84
CA GLU A 268 -14.47 -21.45 28.21
C GLU A 268 -13.40 -21.68 29.30
N ARG A 269 -12.43 -22.57 29.03
CA ARG A 269 -11.38 -22.91 29.99
C ARG A 269 -10.09 -22.19 29.63
N LYS A 270 -9.51 -21.52 30.63
CA LYS A 270 -8.19 -20.92 30.50
C LYS A 270 -7.13 -22.01 30.30
N PRO A 271 -6.21 -21.83 29.35
CA PRO A 271 -5.05 -22.70 29.21
C PRO A 271 -4.24 -22.74 30.50
N ASN A 272 -3.68 -23.90 30.82
CA ASN A 272 -2.78 -24.05 31.98
C ASN A 272 -1.35 -24.33 31.47
N PRO A 273 -0.48 -23.31 31.44
CA PRO A 273 0.88 -23.46 30.91
C PRO A 273 1.75 -24.49 31.63
N ALA A 274 1.50 -24.75 32.92
CA ALA A 274 2.22 -25.79 33.66
C ALA A 274 2.04 -27.22 33.12
N LYS A 275 1.06 -27.41 32.22
CA LYS A 275 0.78 -28.69 31.56
C LYS A 275 1.24 -28.74 30.11
N PHE A 276 1.88 -27.69 29.63
CA PHE A 276 2.35 -27.66 28.25
C PHE A 276 3.61 -28.50 28.09
N ALA A 277 3.72 -29.17 26.95
CA ALA A 277 5.00 -29.74 26.52
C ALA A 277 5.98 -28.61 26.18
N ASP A 278 7.27 -28.95 26.11
CA ASP A 278 8.28 -28.01 25.63
C ASP A 278 7.94 -27.49 24.23
N LEU A 279 8.18 -26.19 24.03
CA LEU A 279 7.89 -25.47 22.79
C LEU A 279 9.19 -24.98 22.14
N PRO A 280 10.09 -25.89 21.71
CA PRO A 280 11.42 -25.52 21.24
C PRO A 280 11.34 -24.61 20.01
N GLY A 281 12.03 -23.46 20.10
CA GLY A 281 12.14 -22.50 19.00
C GLY A 281 10.91 -21.61 18.78
N VAL A 282 9.86 -21.76 19.55
CA VAL A 282 8.73 -20.81 19.53
C VAL A 282 9.20 -19.50 20.16
N ASN A 283 8.88 -18.39 19.49
CA ASN A 283 9.23 -17.05 19.95
C ASN A 283 8.03 -16.10 20.03
N VAL A 284 6.86 -16.50 19.52
CA VAL A 284 5.62 -15.73 19.62
C VAL A 284 4.45 -16.66 19.96
N VAL A 285 3.53 -16.20 20.79
CA VAL A 285 2.23 -16.82 21.01
C VAL A 285 1.11 -15.81 20.78
N SER A 286 0.05 -16.26 20.09
CA SER A 286 -1.13 -15.43 19.80
C SER A 286 -2.39 -16.06 20.41
N PRO A 287 -2.77 -15.68 21.64
CA PRO A 287 -3.98 -16.18 22.28
C PRO A 287 -5.24 -15.51 21.72
N THR A 288 -6.31 -16.29 21.49
CA THR A 288 -7.60 -15.79 20.99
C THR A 288 -8.40 -15.14 22.12
N TRP A 289 -7.94 -14.01 22.64
CA TRP A 289 -8.45 -13.42 23.87
C TRP A 289 -9.49 -12.32 23.69
N PHE A 290 -9.44 -11.63 22.55
CA PHE A 290 -10.25 -10.44 22.35
C PHE A 290 -11.26 -10.63 21.23
N SER A 291 -12.46 -10.07 21.40
CA SER A 291 -13.49 -10.09 20.37
C SER A 291 -14.35 -8.84 20.42
N ILE A 292 -14.69 -8.31 19.26
CA ILE A 292 -15.72 -7.27 19.12
C ILE A 292 -17.07 -7.90 19.44
N ILE A 293 -17.83 -7.31 20.36
CA ILE A 293 -19.05 -7.91 20.87
C ILE A 293 -20.33 -7.17 20.54
N ASP A 294 -20.23 -5.92 20.05
CA ASP A 294 -21.39 -5.12 19.67
C ASP A 294 -21.08 -4.12 18.55
N VAL A 295 -22.13 -3.51 18.05
CA VAL A 295 -22.12 -2.55 16.93
C VAL A 295 -21.38 -1.23 17.21
N ASN A 296 -21.02 -0.97 18.47
CA ASN A 296 -20.25 0.21 18.86
C ASN A 296 -18.75 -0.08 18.93
N GLY A 297 -18.32 -1.31 18.62
CA GLY A 297 -16.92 -1.70 18.66
C GLY A 297 -16.41 -1.98 20.08
N ASN A 298 -17.29 -2.34 21.04
CA ASN A 298 -16.83 -2.75 22.37
C ASN A 298 -16.14 -4.11 22.29
N VAL A 299 -15.05 -4.23 23.08
CA VAL A 299 -14.18 -5.42 23.06
C VAL A 299 -14.32 -6.21 24.36
N ARG A 300 -14.65 -7.50 24.24
CA ARG A 300 -14.55 -8.45 25.35
C ARG A 300 -13.13 -8.95 25.47
N SER A 301 -12.63 -9.06 26.69
CA SER A 301 -11.31 -9.62 27.00
C SER A 301 -11.43 -10.92 27.80
N GLN A 302 -10.65 -11.94 27.42
CA GLN A 302 -10.41 -13.17 28.18
C GLN A 302 -8.90 -13.30 28.55
N ALA A 303 -8.15 -12.19 28.45
CA ALA A 303 -6.72 -12.19 28.70
C ALA A 303 -6.35 -12.61 30.13
N ASP A 304 -5.20 -13.22 30.25
CA ASP A 304 -4.68 -13.77 31.50
C ASP A 304 -3.25 -13.31 31.74
N ARG A 305 -3.04 -12.50 32.77
CA ARG A 305 -1.71 -11.99 33.13
C ARG A 305 -0.72 -13.10 33.41
N SER A 306 -1.16 -14.16 34.09
CA SER A 306 -0.27 -15.29 34.43
C SER A 306 0.24 -16.04 33.19
N TYR A 307 -0.57 -16.05 32.14
CA TYR A 307 -0.17 -16.62 30.85
C TYR A 307 0.89 -15.74 30.17
N VAL A 308 0.70 -14.41 30.18
CA VAL A 308 1.69 -13.47 29.65
C VAL A 308 3.02 -13.60 30.39
N ASP A 309 2.98 -13.60 31.73
CA ASP A 309 4.18 -13.74 32.57
C ASP A 309 4.91 -15.06 32.28
N TRP A 310 4.15 -16.16 32.07
CA TRP A 310 4.74 -17.43 31.67
C TRP A 310 5.41 -17.35 30.30
N ALA A 311 4.75 -16.77 29.30
CA ALA A 311 5.29 -16.66 27.94
C ALA A 311 6.59 -15.83 27.93
N HIS A 312 6.60 -14.68 28.61
CA HIS A 312 7.77 -13.83 28.76
C HIS A 312 8.92 -14.55 29.48
N ASN A 313 8.64 -15.33 30.52
CA ASN A 313 9.65 -16.14 31.22
C ASN A 313 10.25 -17.26 30.32
N GLN A 314 9.55 -17.64 29.25
CA GLN A 314 10.08 -18.56 28.22
C GLN A 314 10.76 -17.83 27.05
N GLY A 315 10.83 -16.49 27.10
CA GLY A 315 11.39 -15.66 26.02
C GLY A 315 10.49 -15.52 24.81
N MET A 316 9.18 -15.76 24.97
CA MET A 316 8.17 -15.60 23.91
C MET A 316 7.46 -14.25 24.04
N GLU A 317 7.20 -13.59 22.92
CA GLU A 317 6.29 -12.46 22.84
C GLU A 317 4.82 -12.93 22.83
N VAL A 318 3.93 -12.05 23.30
CA VAL A 318 2.47 -12.30 23.30
C VAL A 318 1.79 -11.29 22.40
N TRP A 319 1.25 -11.76 21.27
CA TRP A 319 0.45 -10.95 20.35
C TRP A 319 -1.03 -11.29 20.57
N GLY A 320 -1.74 -10.46 21.32
CA GLY A 320 -3.13 -10.71 21.64
C GLY A 320 -4.02 -10.67 20.41
N LEU A 321 -4.74 -11.77 20.12
CA LEU A 321 -5.61 -11.85 18.96
C LEU A 321 -6.95 -11.17 19.23
N LEU A 322 -7.36 -10.27 18.31
CA LEU A 322 -8.66 -9.64 18.23
C LEU A 322 -9.44 -10.18 17.04
N SER A 323 -10.60 -10.82 17.30
CA SER A 323 -11.54 -11.24 16.27
C SER A 323 -12.74 -10.28 16.15
N ASN A 324 -13.40 -10.31 14.98
CA ASN A 324 -14.68 -9.65 14.74
C ASN A 324 -15.88 -10.53 15.17
N SER A 325 -15.66 -11.53 16.03
CA SER A 325 -16.64 -12.58 16.39
C SER A 325 -17.17 -13.38 15.21
N PHE A 326 -16.60 -13.19 14.01
CA PHE A 326 -17.00 -13.82 12.74
C PHE A 326 -18.46 -13.54 12.34
N GLU A 327 -19.01 -12.43 12.84
CA GLU A 327 -20.37 -11.97 12.60
C GLU A 327 -20.38 -10.82 11.58
N PRO A 328 -20.81 -11.04 10.32
CA PRO A 328 -20.66 -10.05 9.25
C PRO A 328 -21.48 -8.78 9.50
N ASP A 329 -22.71 -8.89 9.98
CA ASP A 329 -23.58 -7.72 10.25
C ASP A 329 -23.03 -6.86 11.39
N LEU A 330 -22.52 -7.50 12.45
CA LEU A 330 -21.83 -6.82 13.53
C LEU A 330 -20.59 -6.10 13.02
N THR A 331 -19.80 -6.75 12.19
CA THR A 331 -18.57 -6.19 11.60
C THR A 331 -18.87 -4.98 10.74
N THR A 332 -19.91 -5.04 9.88
CA THR A 332 -20.38 -3.91 9.08
C THR A 332 -20.60 -2.68 9.96
N GLU A 333 -21.34 -2.84 11.04
CA GLU A 333 -21.69 -1.73 11.94
C GLU A 333 -20.51 -1.26 12.79
N ALA A 334 -19.75 -2.17 13.40
CA ALA A 334 -18.63 -1.84 14.28
C ALA A 334 -17.47 -1.14 13.55
N LEU A 335 -17.28 -1.37 12.26
CA LEU A 335 -16.24 -0.72 11.46
C LEU A 335 -16.75 0.46 10.63
N SER A 336 -18.04 0.83 10.71
CA SER A 336 -18.69 1.76 9.78
C SER A 336 -18.23 3.21 9.90
N THR A 337 -17.74 3.65 11.06
CA THR A 337 -17.31 5.03 11.31
C THR A 337 -16.00 5.08 12.08
N TYR A 338 -15.29 6.21 11.96
CA TYR A 338 -14.06 6.47 12.72
C TYR A 338 -14.26 6.24 14.23
N ASP A 339 -15.31 6.81 14.84
CA ASP A 339 -15.54 6.71 16.28
C ASP A 339 -15.66 5.26 16.76
N LYS A 340 -16.37 4.42 16.01
CA LYS A 340 -16.55 3.01 16.35
C LYS A 340 -15.24 2.21 16.21
N ARG A 341 -14.50 2.41 15.10
CA ARG A 341 -13.18 1.80 14.93
C ARG A 341 -12.21 2.27 16.01
N MET A 342 -12.21 3.56 16.30
CA MET A 342 -11.36 4.14 17.34
C MET A 342 -11.72 3.62 18.73
N ASN A 343 -13.00 3.41 19.03
CA ASN A 343 -13.42 2.77 20.29
C ASN A 343 -12.79 1.38 20.44
N THR A 344 -12.81 0.57 19.40
CA THR A 344 -12.15 -0.76 19.39
C THR A 344 -10.64 -0.62 19.58
N ILE A 345 -9.99 0.27 18.82
CA ILE A 345 -8.53 0.48 18.87
C ILE A 345 -8.08 0.92 20.26
N VAL A 346 -8.73 1.92 20.83
CA VAL A 346 -8.36 2.45 22.16
C VAL A 346 -8.51 1.38 23.26
N GLN A 347 -9.57 0.55 23.20
CA GLN A 347 -9.73 -0.56 24.13
C GLN A 347 -8.60 -1.59 23.97
N MET A 348 -8.26 -1.97 22.71
CA MET A 348 -7.17 -2.91 22.46
C MET A 348 -5.83 -2.40 22.95
N LEU A 349 -5.53 -1.10 22.74
CA LEU A 349 -4.29 -0.50 23.24
C LEU A 349 -4.26 -0.46 24.78
N LYS A 350 -5.39 -0.16 25.44
CA LYS A 350 -5.51 -0.26 26.90
C LYS A 350 -5.29 -1.68 27.41
N TYR A 351 -5.82 -2.70 26.71
CA TYR A 351 -5.57 -4.08 27.07
C TYR A 351 -4.10 -4.47 26.83
N ALA A 352 -3.49 -3.98 25.74
CA ALA A 352 -2.06 -4.22 25.50
C ALA A 352 -1.21 -3.65 26.64
N ASP A 353 -1.47 -2.41 27.06
CA ASP A 353 -0.78 -1.80 28.21
C ASP A 353 -1.06 -2.56 29.52
N LEU A 354 -2.35 -2.89 29.80
CA LEU A 354 -2.78 -3.58 31.02
C LEU A 354 -2.13 -4.95 31.18
N TYR A 355 -2.03 -5.72 30.11
CA TYR A 355 -1.50 -7.09 30.14
C TYR A 355 -0.03 -7.17 29.74
N ASN A 356 0.62 -6.07 29.36
CA ASN A 356 1.99 -6.00 28.85
C ASN A 356 2.17 -6.89 27.61
N LEU A 357 1.29 -6.70 26.61
CA LEU A 357 1.38 -7.41 25.34
C LEU A 357 2.50 -6.81 24.48
N ASP A 358 3.07 -7.64 23.59
CA ASP A 358 4.11 -7.25 22.65
C ASP A 358 3.57 -6.94 21.25
N GLY A 359 2.33 -7.36 20.98
CA GLY A 359 1.66 -7.11 19.70
C GLY A 359 0.17 -7.36 19.75
N ILE A 360 -0.48 -7.00 18.64
CA ILE A 360 -1.90 -7.23 18.37
C ILE A 360 -1.99 -8.00 17.05
N ASN A 361 -2.64 -9.15 17.09
CA ASN A 361 -2.96 -9.96 15.91
C ASN A 361 -4.43 -9.78 15.56
N ILE A 362 -4.75 -9.29 14.38
CA ILE A 362 -6.11 -9.08 13.91
C ILE A 362 -6.55 -10.30 13.14
N ASP A 363 -7.68 -10.88 13.54
CA ASP A 363 -8.30 -12.06 12.91
C ASP A 363 -9.76 -11.76 12.58
N PHE A 364 -9.96 -11.01 11.49
CA PHE A 364 -11.28 -10.68 10.98
C PHE A 364 -11.65 -11.62 9.84
N GLU A 365 -12.63 -12.46 10.11
CA GLU A 365 -13.12 -13.45 9.17
C GLU A 365 -14.63 -13.30 8.93
N ASN A 366 -15.14 -13.92 7.88
CA ASN A 366 -16.56 -13.89 7.51
C ASN A 366 -17.09 -12.45 7.37
N VAL A 367 -16.42 -11.65 6.54
CA VAL A 367 -16.71 -10.23 6.33
C VAL A 367 -17.32 -10.01 4.95
N TYR A 368 -18.35 -9.18 4.84
CA TYR A 368 -18.88 -8.82 3.52
C TYR A 368 -17.83 -8.10 2.69
N THR A 369 -17.73 -8.43 1.40
CA THR A 369 -16.76 -7.81 0.47
C THR A 369 -16.86 -6.27 0.47
N LYS A 370 -18.06 -5.70 0.61
CA LYS A 370 -18.28 -4.25 0.72
C LYS A 370 -17.58 -3.58 1.91
N ASP A 371 -17.30 -4.35 2.97
CA ASP A 371 -16.69 -3.85 4.21
C ASP A 371 -15.15 -4.00 4.22
N GLY A 372 -14.56 -4.61 3.18
CA GLY A 372 -13.10 -4.72 3.02
C GLY A 372 -12.36 -3.38 3.17
N PRO A 373 -12.83 -2.26 2.55
CA PRO A 373 -12.24 -0.94 2.76
C PRO A 373 -12.24 -0.49 4.23
N ASN A 374 -13.25 -0.91 5.03
CA ASN A 374 -13.30 -0.60 6.46
C ASN A 374 -12.30 -1.42 7.28
N VAL A 375 -12.06 -2.69 6.89
CA VAL A 375 -11.00 -3.53 7.48
C VAL A 375 -9.62 -2.91 7.21
N THR A 376 -9.35 -2.52 5.98
CA THR A 376 -8.10 -1.86 5.61
C THR A 376 -7.93 -0.54 6.37
N GLN A 377 -8.99 0.25 6.50
CA GLN A 377 -8.97 1.52 7.23
C GLN A 377 -8.73 1.31 8.73
N PHE A 378 -9.34 0.30 9.33
CA PHE A 378 -9.07 -0.08 10.72
C PHE A 378 -7.58 -0.36 10.96
N MET A 379 -6.94 -1.08 10.05
CA MET A 379 -5.50 -1.36 10.13
C MET A 379 -4.65 -0.09 9.98
N ARG A 380 -5.03 0.82 9.06
CA ARG A 380 -4.36 2.12 8.89
C ARG A 380 -4.46 2.99 10.15
N GLU A 381 -5.57 2.94 10.84
CA GLU A 381 -5.79 3.69 12.08
C GLU A 381 -5.09 3.06 13.30
N LEU A 382 -5.06 1.72 13.37
CA LEU A 382 -4.39 0.99 14.44
C LEU A 382 -2.86 1.13 14.39
N LYS A 383 -2.27 1.06 13.19
CA LYS A 383 -0.81 0.94 13.00
C LYS A 383 -0.01 2.07 13.67
N PRO A 384 -0.24 3.37 13.41
CA PRO A 384 0.54 4.45 14.02
C PRO A 384 0.40 4.48 15.55
N MET A 385 -0.78 4.20 16.07
CA MET A 385 -1.05 4.19 17.51
C MET A 385 -0.39 3.00 18.22
N ALA A 386 -0.36 1.84 17.60
CA ALA A 386 0.34 0.66 18.10
C ALA A 386 1.86 0.85 18.03
N GLN A 387 2.35 1.46 16.95
CA GLN A 387 3.77 1.73 16.77
C GLN A 387 4.33 2.66 17.84
N SER A 388 3.60 3.69 18.23
CA SER A 388 4.00 4.59 19.34
C SER A 388 4.18 3.87 20.68
N ARG A 389 3.55 2.68 20.84
CA ARG A 389 3.65 1.80 22.02
C ARG A 389 4.61 0.63 21.81
N ASN A 390 5.37 0.63 20.74
CA ASN A 390 6.28 -0.47 20.37
C ASN A 390 5.55 -1.83 20.18
N LEU A 391 4.26 -1.83 19.83
CA LEU A 391 3.50 -3.04 19.55
C LEU A 391 3.66 -3.50 18.10
N ILE A 392 3.80 -4.80 17.89
CA ILE A 392 3.65 -5.42 16.57
C ILE A 392 2.18 -5.40 16.18
N VAL A 393 1.90 -5.15 14.90
CA VAL A 393 0.56 -5.30 14.32
C VAL A 393 0.63 -6.33 13.21
N SER A 394 -0.05 -7.45 13.39
CA SER A 394 -0.25 -8.48 12.37
C SER A 394 -1.71 -8.68 12.04
N ILE A 395 -1.99 -9.18 10.85
CA ILE A 395 -3.34 -9.55 10.44
C ILE A 395 -3.36 -10.92 9.80
N ASP A 396 -4.33 -11.73 10.20
CA ASP A 396 -4.58 -13.04 9.63
C ASP A 396 -5.34 -12.88 8.31
N VAL A 397 -4.88 -13.54 7.26
CA VAL A 397 -5.48 -13.49 5.93
C VAL A 397 -5.64 -14.90 5.35
N THR A 398 -6.72 -15.14 4.64
CA THR A 398 -6.89 -16.38 3.89
C THR A 398 -6.09 -16.36 2.58
N PRO A 399 -5.77 -17.52 1.99
CA PRO A 399 -5.32 -17.60 0.61
C PRO A 399 -6.31 -16.96 -0.37
N LYS A 400 -5.80 -16.46 -1.48
CA LYS A 400 -6.65 -15.83 -2.51
C LYS A 400 -7.63 -16.82 -3.12
N SER A 401 -8.92 -16.51 -3.00
CA SER A 401 -10.00 -17.30 -3.58
C SER A 401 -11.13 -16.40 -4.09
N LYS A 402 -12.17 -17.00 -4.68
CA LYS A 402 -13.37 -16.28 -5.13
C LYS A 402 -14.45 -16.17 -4.04
N SER A 403 -14.14 -16.52 -2.81
CA SER A 403 -15.10 -16.44 -1.71
C SER A 403 -15.33 -14.99 -1.31
N GLU A 404 -16.58 -14.55 -1.38
CA GLU A 404 -16.98 -13.19 -1.04
C GLU A 404 -16.78 -12.87 0.45
N MET A 405 -17.06 -13.88 1.32
CA MET A 405 -17.03 -13.67 2.77
C MET A 405 -15.68 -14.02 3.42
N TRP A 406 -14.82 -14.77 2.70
CA TRP A 406 -13.58 -15.30 3.29
C TRP A 406 -12.32 -14.79 2.61
N SER A 407 -12.41 -14.17 1.43
CA SER A 407 -11.21 -13.79 0.68
C SER A 407 -11.30 -12.43 -0.04
N LEU A 408 -12.43 -12.12 -0.68
CA LEU A 408 -12.52 -10.94 -1.53
C LEU A 408 -12.55 -9.61 -0.76
N PHE A 409 -12.88 -9.62 0.51
CA PHE A 409 -12.81 -8.42 1.36
C PHE A 409 -11.37 -8.03 1.75
N LEU A 410 -10.39 -8.92 1.58
CA LEU A 410 -9.00 -8.71 1.98
C LEU A 410 -8.20 -8.08 0.84
N ASP A 411 -7.94 -6.79 0.93
CA ASP A 411 -6.92 -6.10 0.11
C ASP A 411 -5.53 -6.38 0.69
N ARG A 412 -4.91 -7.49 0.28
CA ARG A 412 -3.64 -7.95 0.85
C ARG A 412 -2.48 -7.01 0.56
N ARG A 413 -2.49 -6.30 -0.57
CA ARG A 413 -1.50 -5.27 -0.89
C ARG A 413 -1.57 -4.13 0.13
N ALA A 414 -2.75 -3.54 0.31
CA ALA A 414 -2.94 -2.45 1.26
C ALA A 414 -2.71 -2.90 2.72
N LEU A 415 -3.18 -4.10 3.09
CA LEU A 415 -2.95 -4.69 4.42
C LEU A 415 -1.46 -4.94 4.67
N GLY A 416 -0.72 -5.44 3.66
CA GLY A 416 0.73 -5.64 3.74
C GLY A 416 1.52 -4.33 3.90
N ALA A 417 1.03 -3.24 3.31
CA ALA A 417 1.64 -1.92 3.48
C ALA A 417 1.50 -1.40 4.91
N VAL A 418 0.35 -1.64 5.57
CA VAL A 418 0.01 -1.04 6.87
C VAL A 418 0.13 -1.99 8.07
N SER A 419 0.68 -3.17 7.90
CA SER A 419 0.97 -4.11 8.99
C SER A 419 2.45 -4.50 9.04
N ASP A 420 2.88 -5.04 10.18
CA ASP A 420 4.23 -5.61 10.29
C ASP A 420 4.29 -6.97 9.62
N PHE A 421 3.23 -7.78 9.79
CA PHE A 421 3.11 -9.10 9.19
C PHE A 421 1.69 -9.39 8.71
N LEU A 422 1.60 -10.12 7.58
CA LEU A 422 0.40 -10.86 7.17
C LEU A 422 0.63 -12.32 7.51
N VAL A 423 -0.24 -12.88 8.34
CA VAL A 423 -0.23 -14.32 8.66
C VAL A 423 -1.21 -15.02 7.74
N VAL A 424 -0.70 -15.77 6.77
CA VAL A 424 -1.51 -16.41 5.75
C VAL A 424 -1.99 -17.76 6.29
N MET A 425 -3.27 -17.89 6.56
CA MET A 425 -3.92 -19.13 7.00
C MET A 425 -3.96 -20.15 5.85
N ALA A 426 -2.80 -20.70 5.48
CA ALA A 426 -2.65 -21.62 4.35
C ALA A 426 -3.10 -23.06 4.71
N TYR A 427 -4.33 -23.18 5.18
CA TYR A 427 -5.01 -24.43 5.52
C TYR A 427 -6.50 -24.35 5.17
N ASP A 428 -7.24 -25.45 5.41
CA ASP A 428 -8.60 -25.65 4.93
C ASP A 428 -8.75 -25.59 3.39
N GLU A 429 -7.72 -26.07 2.65
CA GLU A 429 -7.82 -26.35 1.22
C GLU A 429 -9.07 -27.19 0.94
N HIS A 430 -9.23 -28.27 1.74
CA HIS A 430 -10.46 -29.01 1.85
C HIS A 430 -11.05 -28.79 3.25
N TRP A 431 -12.04 -27.90 3.34
CA TRP A 431 -12.66 -27.49 4.61
C TRP A 431 -13.66 -28.51 5.13
N ALA A 432 -14.21 -28.30 6.33
CA ALA A 432 -15.07 -29.24 7.04
C ALA A 432 -16.23 -29.82 6.21
N ALA A 433 -16.86 -29.00 5.39
CA ALA A 433 -18.00 -29.36 4.54
C ALA A 433 -17.64 -29.53 3.06
N SER A 434 -16.35 -29.72 2.75
CA SER A 434 -15.90 -29.92 1.36
C SER A 434 -16.63 -31.13 0.76
N PRO A 435 -17.15 -31.02 -0.48
CA PRO A 435 -17.82 -32.11 -1.17
C PRO A 435 -16.86 -33.21 -1.62
N VAL A 436 -15.56 -32.98 -1.55
CA VAL A 436 -14.50 -33.90 -1.93
C VAL A 436 -13.53 -34.06 -0.77
N ALA A 437 -13.14 -35.29 -0.48
CA ALA A 437 -12.11 -35.60 0.49
C ALA A 437 -10.73 -35.21 -0.05
N GLY A 438 -9.88 -34.57 0.78
CA GLY A 438 -8.55 -34.14 0.38
C GLY A 438 -7.71 -33.66 1.55
N SER A 439 -6.48 -33.25 1.23
CA SER A 439 -5.56 -32.64 2.18
C SER A 439 -6.13 -31.33 2.75
N VAL A 440 -5.88 -31.06 4.02
CA VAL A 440 -6.17 -29.76 4.64
C VAL A 440 -5.25 -28.67 4.08
N ALA A 441 -4.02 -29.03 3.69
CA ALA A 441 -3.02 -28.10 3.18
C ALA A 441 -1.96 -28.85 2.35
N SER A 442 -2.28 -29.19 1.11
CA SER A 442 -1.28 -29.82 0.23
C SER A 442 -0.13 -28.89 -0.07
N LEU A 443 1.08 -29.43 -0.19
CA LEU A 443 2.29 -28.61 -0.39
C LEU A 443 2.22 -27.76 -1.66
N PRO A 444 1.76 -28.24 -2.84
CA PRO A 444 1.59 -27.43 -4.03
C PRO A 444 0.60 -26.28 -3.88
N TRP A 445 -0.53 -26.52 -3.19
CA TRP A 445 -1.53 -25.49 -2.93
C TRP A 445 -1.00 -24.43 -1.98
N VAL A 446 -0.30 -24.82 -0.90
CA VAL A 446 0.36 -23.89 0.04
C VAL A 446 1.38 -23.03 -0.71
N LYS A 447 2.23 -23.65 -1.55
CA LYS A 447 3.21 -22.93 -2.38
C LYS A 447 2.53 -21.91 -3.29
N SER A 448 1.51 -22.34 -4.03
CA SER A 448 0.74 -21.45 -4.91
C SER A 448 0.10 -20.29 -4.15
N SER A 449 -0.48 -20.57 -2.97
CA SER A 449 -1.12 -19.56 -2.12
C SER A 449 -0.15 -18.46 -1.70
N MET A 450 1.05 -18.82 -1.27
CA MET A 450 2.09 -17.86 -0.87
C MET A 450 2.64 -17.08 -2.06
N SER A 451 2.99 -17.79 -3.16
CA SER A 451 3.55 -17.15 -4.36
C SER A 451 2.58 -16.11 -4.95
N ARG A 452 1.28 -16.39 -4.97
CA ARG A 452 0.29 -15.45 -5.49
C ARG A 452 0.20 -14.15 -4.68
N ILE A 453 0.33 -14.20 -3.37
CA ILE A 453 0.34 -12.99 -2.53
C ILE A 453 1.61 -12.17 -2.78
N ILE A 454 2.76 -12.85 -2.94
CA ILE A 454 4.02 -12.18 -3.26
C ILE A 454 3.96 -11.52 -4.65
N GLU A 455 3.52 -12.25 -5.67
CA GLU A 455 3.60 -11.85 -7.07
C GLU A 455 2.44 -10.93 -7.50
N GLU A 456 1.20 -11.22 -7.07
CA GLU A 456 0.01 -10.48 -7.50
C GLU A 456 -0.31 -9.29 -6.58
N ASP A 457 -0.08 -9.42 -5.26
CA ASP A 457 -0.35 -8.36 -4.28
C ASP A 457 0.91 -7.58 -3.91
N GLU A 458 2.10 -7.99 -4.43
CA GLU A 458 3.40 -7.33 -4.21
C GLU A 458 3.76 -7.18 -2.72
N VAL A 459 3.29 -8.10 -1.89
CA VAL A 459 3.64 -8.09 -0.47
C VAL A 459 5.05 -8.66 -0.30
N PRO A 460 5.97 -7.94 0.36
CA PRO A 460 7.32 -8.45 0.60
C PRO A 460 7.30 -9.77 1.35
N ALA A 461 8.07 -10.76 0.87
CA ALA A 461 8.07 -12.12 1.43
C ALA A 461 8.41 -12.15 2.92
N GLU A 462 9.30 -11.27 3.38
CA GLU A 462 9.71 -11.12 4.78
C GLU A 462 8.58 -10.61 5.70
N LYS A 463 7.50 -10.06 5.15
CA LYS A 463 6.28 -9.69 5.89
C LYS A 463 5.26 -10.82 5.95
N LEU A 464 5.45 -11.91 5.21
CA LEU A 464 4.50 -13.03 5.20
C LEU A 464 4.90 -14.11 6.20
N ILE A 465 3.97 -14.51 7.05
CA ILE A 465 4.08 -15.66 7.95
C ILE A 465 3.20 -16.78 7.41
N LEU A 466 3.76 -17.96 7.21
CA LEU A 466 3.03 -19.12 6.72
C LEU A 466 2.25 -19.80 7.85
N GLY A 467 0.94 -19.71 7.82
CA GLY A 467 0.05 -20.47 8.69
C GLY A 467 0.00 -21.95 8.30
N VAL A 468 0.27 -22.84 9.23
CA VAL A 468 0.27 -24.29 9.04
C VAL A 468 -0.73 -24.96 9.98
N PRO A 469 -1.46 -26.00 9.54
CA PRO A 469 -2.36 -26.76 10.43
C PRO A 469 -1.56 -27.74 11.29
N LEU A 470 -2.01 -27.94 12.54
CA LEU A 470 -1.61 -29.04 13.44
C LEU A 470 -2.75 -30.06 13.60
N TYR A 471 -3.76 -29.96 12.76
CA TYR A 471 -4.88 -30.88 12.68
C TYR A 471 -4.99 -31.44 11.28
N THR A 472 -5.64 -32.57 11.16
CA THR A 472 -6.08 -33.12 9.89
C THR A 472 -7.55 -33.51 9.96
N ARG A 473 -8.08 -34.08 8.88
CA ARG A 473 -9.47 -34.56 8.81
C ARG A 473 -9.52 -36.04 8.53
N ILE A 474 -10.34 -36.76 9.31
CA ILE A 474 -10.81 -38.09 8.94
C ILE A 474 -12.00 -37.89 8.01
N TRP A 475 -11.78 -38.12 6.74
CA TRP A 475 -12.83 -38.09 5.73
C TRP A 475 -13.61 -39.39 5.74
N THR A 476 -14.92 -39.29 5.56
CA THR A 476 -15.85 -40.41 5.48
C THR A 476 -16.55 -40.33 4.13
N GLU A 477 -16.38 -41.34 3.30
CA GLU A 477 -17.09 -41.51 2.03
C GLU A 477 -18.09 -42.66 2.15
N ALA A 478 -19.35 -42.31 2.29
CA ALA A 478 -20.44 -43.28 2.40
C ALA A 478 -21.35 -43.25 1.17
N THR A 479 -21.74 -44.40 0.65
CA THR A 479 -22.73 -44.47 -0.44
C THR A 479 -24.14 -44.47 0.15
N VAL A 480 -24.88 -43.38 -0.08
CA VAL A 480 -26.26 -43.20 0.35
C VAL A 480 -27.14 -43.08 -0.89
N LYS A 481 -28.07 -44.02 -1.09
CA LYS A 481 -28.99 -44.05 -2.25
C LYS A 481 -28.24 -43.91 -3.60
N GLY A 482 -27.11 -44.63 -3.75
CA GLY A 482 -26.31 -44.64 -4.99
C GLY A 482 -25.45 -43.39 -5.24
N LYS A 483 -25.40 -42.46 -4.29
CA LYS A 483 -24.54 -41.27 -4.35
C LYS A 483 -23.49 -41.27 -3.24
N THR A 484 -22.27 -40.94 -3.55
CA THR A 484 -21.22 -40.74 -2.54
C THR A 484 -21.52 -39.49 -1.73
N LYS A 485 -21.64 -39.62 -0.42
CA LYS A 485 -21.72 -38.50 0.53
C LYS A 485 -20.40 -38.42 1.28
N VAL A 486 -19.80 -37.25 1.25
CA VAL A 486 -18.54 -36.92 1.95
C VAL A 486 -18.85 -36.18 3.24
N SER A 487 -18.20 -36.54 4.33
CA SER A 487 -18.19 -35.80 5.59
C SER A 487 -16.82 -35.90 6.25
N SER A 488 -16.51 -35.00 7.17
CA SER A 488 -15.22 -35.04 7.84
C SER A 488 -15.29 -34.71 9.32
N LYS A 489 -14.26 -35.14 10.06
CA LYS A 489 -14.03 -34.79 11.47
C LYS A 489 -12.57 -34.35 11.62
N ALA A 490 -12.34 -33.16 12.19
CA ALA A 490 -11.02 -32.72 12.55
C ALA A 490 -10.47 -33.53 13.73
N VAL A 491 -9.19 -33.88 13.64
CA VAL A 491 -8.48 -34.66 14.68
C VAL A 491 -7.06 -34.14 14.86
N SER A 492 -6.54 -34.30 16.07
CA SER A 492 -5.16 -33.91 16.41
C SER A 492 -4.13 -34.87 15.83
N MET A 493 -2.88 -34.41 15.76
CA MET A 493 -1.75 -35.25 15.36
C MET A 493 -1.62 -36.50 16.24
N ASN A 494 -1.81 -36.38 17.56
CA ASN A 494 -1.77 -37.52 18.47
C ASN A 494 -2.90 -38.53 18.22
N ALA A 495 -4.13 -38.04 17.98
CA ALA A 495 -5.26 -38.92 17.66
C ALA A 495 -5.02 -39.74 16.38
N VAL A 496 -4.38 -39.16 15.38
CA VAL A 496 -3.99 -39.90 14.16
C VAL A 496 -2.99 -40.99 14.47
N LYS A 497 -1.97 -40.74 15.30
CA LYS A 497 -1.01 -41.78 15.74
C LYS A 497 -1.69 -42.93 16.45
N GLU A 498 -2.65 -42.64 17.33
CA GLU A 498 -3.42 -43.65 18.03
C GLU A 498 -4.22 -44.53 17.06
N ILE A 499 -4.90 -43.92 16.07
CA ILE A 499 -5.61 -44.61 15.01
C ILE A 499 -4.69 -45.53 14.20
N LEU A 500 -3.54 -45.02 13.79
CA LEU A 500 -2.56 -45.80 13.02
C LEU A 500 -2.08 -47.02 13.80
N ALA A 501 -1.80 -46.85 15.09
CA ALA A 501 -1.33 -47.93 15.97
C ALA A 501 -2.44 -48.96 16.24
N GLU A 502 -3.64 -48.50 16.64
CA GLU A 502 -4.79 -49.36 16.95
C GLU A 502 -5.18 -50.22 15.75
N LYS A 503 -5.30 -49.58 14.58
CA LYS A 503 -5.75 -50.24 13.35
C LYS A 503 -4.59 -50.88 12.55
N LYS A 504 -3.36 -50.81 13.06
CA LYS A 504 -2.13 -51.33 12.42
C LYS A 504 -1.98 -50.87 10.98
N LEU A 505 -2.22 -49.57 10.75
CA LEU A 505 -2.16 -48.96 9.42
C LEU A 505 -0.74 -48.45 9.12
N THR A 506 -0.27 -48.65 7.89
CA THR A 506 1.01 -48.14 7.41
C THR A 506 0.73 -47.01 6.41
N PRO A 507 1.10 -45.76 6.72
CA PRO A 507 0.94 -44.67 5.78
C PRO A 507 1.80 -44.84 4.52
N VAL A 508 1.30 -44.36 3.40
CA VAL A 508 2.06 -44.23 2.14
C VAL A 508 2.25 -42.76 1.83
N PHE A 509 3.36 -42.41 1.21
CA PHE A 509 3.61 -41.03 0.85
C PHE A 509 2.84 -40.65 -0.42
N ASP A 510 1.91 -39.71 -0.29
CA ASP A 510 1.19 -39.08 -1.39
C ASP A 510 2.07 -37.95 -1.96
N LYS A 511 2.62 -38.18 -3.16
CA LYS A 511 3.52 -37.24 -3.85
C LYS A 511 2.78 -35.99 -4.34
N GLU A 512 1.48 -36.11 -4.65
CA GLU A 512 0.68 -34.98 -5.13
C GLU A 512 0.38 -34.01 -3.99
N ALA A 513 0.03 -34.53 -2.80
CA ALA A 513 -0.20 -33.71 -1.63
C ALA A 513 1.10 -33.32 -0.91
N GLY A 514 2.20 -34.06 -1.11
CA GLY A 514 3.45 -33.89 -0.36
C GLY A 514 3.32 -34.32 1.11
N GLN A 515 2.45 -35.31 1.39
CA GLN A 515 2.09 -35.74 2.74
C GLN A 515 2.02 -37.26 2.84
N ASN A 516 2.12 -37.78 4.07
CA ASN A 516 1.74 -39.15 4.34
C ASN A 516 0.21 -39.30 4.28
N TYR A 517 -0.26 -40.41 3.73
CA TYR A 517 -1.67 -40.71 3.50
C TYR A 517 -2.00 -42.10 3.96
N VAL A 518 -3.21 -42.28 4.43
CA VAL A 518 -3.77 -43.60 4.75
C VAL A 518 -5.25 -43.64 4.41
N GLU A 519 -5.71 -44.81 3.94
CA GLU A 519 -7.13 -45.13 3.84
C GLU A 519 -7.45 -46.50 4.44
N TYR A 520 -8.64 -46.64 4.99
CA TYR A 520 -9.11 -47.89 5.58
C TYR A 520 -10.63 -47.96 5.56
N LYS A 521 -11.16 -49.17 5.68
CA LYS A 521 -12.60 -49.36 5.82
C LYS A 521 -12.97 -49.63 7.29
N GLU A 522 -14.00 -48.95 7.75
CA GLU A 522 -14.57 -49.11 9.08
C GLU A 522 -16.08 -49.18 8.95
N GLU A 523 -16.68 -50.26 9.46
CA GLU A 523 -18.13 -50.53 9.35
C GLU A 523 -18.64 -50.46 7.89
N GLY A 524 -17.81 -50.88 6.94
CA GLY A 524 -18.15 -50.85 5.50
C GLY A 524 -17.98 -49.48 4.83
N VAL A 525 -17.59 -48.45 5.57
CA VAL A 525 -17.40 -47.07 5.08
C VAL A 525 -15.92 -46.77 4.86
N LEU A 526 -15.59 -46.12 3.76
CA LEU A 526 -14.22 -45.70 3.45
C LEU A 526 -13.83 -44.49 4.28
N ARG A 527 -12.67 -44.58 4.95
CA ARG A 527 -12.02 -43.51 5.68
C ARG A 527 -10.73 -43.14 4.99
N LYS A 528 -10.45 -41.83 4.87
CA LYS A 528 -9.22 -41.28 4.28
C LYS A 528 -8.63 -40.23 5.19
N ILE A 529 -7.30 -40.23 5.33
CA ILE A 529 -6.57 -39.23 6.14
C ILE A 529 -5.29 -38.82 5.39
N TRP A 530 -5.16 -37.55 5.06
CA TRP A 530 -3.88 -36.91 4.72
C TRP A 530 -3.26 -36.42 6.04
N ILE A 531 -2.14 -36.99 6.41
CA ILE A 531 -1.61 -36.91 7.76
C ILE A 531 -0.75 -35.64 7.94
N GLU A 532 -1.08 -34.84 8.95
CA GLU A 532 -0.18 -33.81 9.44
C GLU A 532 0.78 -34.43 10.44
N ASP A 533 2.06 -34.43 10.09
CA ASP A 533 3.15 -35.00 10.86
C ASP A 533 4.47 -34.22 10.65
N LYS A 534 5.56 -34.78 11.18
CA LYS A 534 6.89 -34.19 10.98
C LYS A 534 7.27 -34.03 9.50
N THR A 535 6.84 -34.96 8.62
CA THR A 535 7.15 -34.91 7.18
C THR A 535 6.52 -33.70 6.52
N SER A 536 5.20 -33.51 6.70
CA SER A 536 4.46 -32.41 6.11
C SER A 536 4.90 -31.05 6.66
N LEU A 537 5.13 -30.95 7.99
CA LEU A 537 5.57 -29.72 8.62
C LEU A 537 7.00 -29.33 8.20
N THR A 538 7.93 -30.31 8.08
CA THR A 538 9.28 -30.04 7.59
C THR A 538 9.24 -29.49 6.16
N ALA A 539 8.45 -30.09 5.27
CA ALA A 539 8.32 -29.62 3.89
C ALA A 539 7.80 -28.18 3.81
N ARG A 540 6.83 -27.80 4.69
CA ARG A 540 6.32 -26.41 4.75
C ARG A 540 7.33 -25.43 5.34
N VAL A 541 8.13 -25.82 6.32
CA VAL A 541 9.22 -25.00 6.83
C VAL A 541 10.30 -24.78 5.76
N GLU A 542 10.66 -25.81 5.01
CA GLU A 542 11.59 -25.69 3.88
C GLU A 542 11.03 -24.77 2.79
N LEU A 543 9.74 -24.87 2.49
CA LEU A 543 9.05 -23.95 1.59
C LEU A 543 9.12 -22.50 2.09
N ALA A 544 8.80 -22.25 3.37
CA ALA A 544 8.88 -20.92 3.97
C ALA A 544 10.29 -20.33 3.88
N ARG A 545 11.32 -21.13 4.14
CA ARG A 545 12.73 -20.72 3.99
C ARG A 545 13.10 -20.45 2.54
N SER A 546 12.67 -21.31 1.60
CA SER A 546 12.95 -21.14 0.16
C SER A 546 12.34 -19.85 -0.43
N LEU A 547 11.18 -19.48 0.07
CA LEU A 547 10.49 -18.23 -0.30
C LEU A 547 10.94 -17.02 0.54
N LYS A 548 11.85 -17.21 1.51
CA LYS A 548 12.35 -16.17 2.44
C LYS A 548 11.22 -15.49 3.22
N LEU A 549 10.25 -16.27 3.68
CA LEU A 549 9.13 -15.74 4.44
C LEU A 549 9.58 -15.23 5.82
N GLY A 550 8.81 -14.31 6.40
CA GLY A 550 9.02 -13.76 7.75
C GLY A 550 8.87 -14.79 8.87
N GLY A 551 8.24 -15.94 8.60
CA GLY A 551 8.11 -16.98 9.62
C GLY A 551 7.07 -18.04 9.31
N VAL A 552 6.71 -18.80 10.36
CA VAL A 552 5.62 -19.77 10.37
C VAL A 552 4.71 -19.55 11.58
N ALA A 553 3.43 -19.90 11.45
CA ALA A 553 2.43 -19.87 12.51
C ALA A 553 1.61 -21.16 12.52
N ALA A 554 1.36 -21.73 13.68
CA ALA A 554 0.73 -23.05 13.79
C ALA A 554 -0.68 -22.97 14.41
N TRP A 555 -1.72 -23.41 13.69
CA TRP A 555 -3.09 -23.54 14.18
C TRP A 555 -3.39 -24.97 14.58
N ASN A 556 -3.66 -25.26 15.82
CA ASN A 556 -3.35 -24.54 17.04
C ASN A 556 -2.63 -25.49 18.00
N ARG A 557 -2.07 -24.97 19.09
CA ARG A 557 -1.28 -25.74 20.05
C ARG A 557 -1.97 -27.00 20.56
N SER A 558 -3.29 -26.96 20.78
CA SER A 558 -4.03 -28.13 21.33
C SER A 558 -4.09 -29.34 20.40
N PHE A 559 -3.82 -29.17 19.11
CA PHE A 559 -3.74 -30.25 18.12
C PHE A 559 -2.33 -30.83 17.96
N ALA A 560 -1.32 -30.18 18.50
CA ALA A 560 0.08 -30.53 18.30
C ALA A 560 0.47 -31.86 18.93
N SER A 561 1.37 -32.55 18.27
CA SER A 561 2.24 -33.55 18.91
C SER A 561 3.61 -32.93 19.21
N PRO A 562 4.40 -33.50 20.14
CA PRO A 562 5.72 -32.95 20.49
C PRO A 562 6.67 -32.77 19.27
N GLU A 563 6.62 -33.67 18.32
CA GLU A 563 7.45 -33.62 17.10
C GLU A 563 7.10 -32.43 16.18
N ALA A 564 5.89 -31.85 16.29
CA ALA A 564 5.54 -30.67 15.53
C ALA A 564 6.47 -29.49 15.84
N TRP A 565 6.75 -29.28 17.11
CA TRP A 565 7.60 -28.19 17.57
C TRP A 565 9.05 -28.36 17.11
N GLU A 566 9.57 -29.62 17.11
CA GLU A 566 10.89 -29.91 16.57
C GLU A 566 11.00 -29.66 15.05
N ALA A 567 9.92 -29.93 14.31
CA ALA A 567 9.88 -29.63 12.88
C ALA A 567 9.83 -28.10 12.64
N LEU A 568 8.95 -27.38 13.35
CA LEU A 568 8.77 -25.93 13.19
C LEU A 568 9.98 -25.13 13.66
N LYS A 569 10.72 -25.62 14.68
CA LYS A 569 11.98 -25.01 15.14
C LYS A 569 13.00 -24.78 14.01
N ALA A 570 12.93 -25.58 12.94
CA ALA A 570 13.87 -25.45 11.83
C ALA A 570 13.74 -24.10 11.09
N ILE A 571 12.66 -23.33 11.28
CA ILE A 571 12.50 -22.00 10.66
C ILE A 571 13.51 -20.99 11.21
N ILE A 572 13.90 -21.12 12.49
CA ILE A 572 14.80 -20.17 13.16
C ILE A 572 16.30 -20.53 13.04
N LYS A 573 16.61 -21.60 12.33
CA LYS A 573 17.99 -22.02 12.00
C LYS A 573 18.46 -21.38 10.70
#